data_d6b48e5c6741bbb5a7372bdeb8ea44b7
#
_entry.id   d6b48e5c6741bbb5a7372bdeb8ea44b7
#
_cell.length_a   1.000
_cell.length_b   1.000
_cell.length_c   1.000
_cell.angle_alpha   90.00
_cell.angle_beta   90.00
_cell.angle_gamma   90.00
#
_symmetry.space_group_name_H-M   'P 1'
#
loop_
_entity.id
_entity.type
_entity.pdbx_description
1 polymer ?
#
loop_
_entity_poly.entity_id
_entity_poly.type
_entity_poly.pdbx_seq_one_letter_code
_entity_poly.pdbx_strand_id
1 'polypeptide(L)'
;MAYSLEALIGPTLGPLSAIDGVPPLTVVALPHDLGLLPLVPELLKALGPVAEAAEVERLEDLPYVKPGVLWLAEKLSAGGKVAYVEAEFFGGVGEQASAGWEQGQVAFAPLNAQDAINRALRWLGVTVEGEDDEFDTLGLGRHRFTERWVRGE
;
A
#
# COMPACT_ATOMS: atom_id res chain seq x y z
N MET A 1 -19.47 11.37 2.21
CA MET A 1 -18.21 11.32 2.96
C MET A 1 -17.11 10.80 2.07
N ALA A 2 -15.94 11.39 2.15
CA ALA A 2 -14.81 11.00 1.33
C ALA A 2 -13.89 10.01 2.09
N TYR A 3 -13.31 9.07 1.37
CA TYR A 3 -12.26 8.19 1.86
C TYR A 3 -11.21 8.03 0.76
N SER A 4 -9.96 8.22 1.12
CA SER A 4 -8.85 8.13 0.17
C SER A 4 -7.66 7.49 0.86
N LEU A 5 -7.18 6.37 0.32
CA LEU A 5 -6.01 5.67 0.84
C LEU A 5 -5.08 5.28 -0.30
N GLU A 6 -3.80 5.49 -0.08
CA GLU A 6 -2.75 4.97 -0.96
C GLU A 6 -1.60 4.54 -0.05
N ALA A 7 -1.31 3.25 -0.02
CA ALA A 7 -0.37 2.70 0.94
C ALA A 7 0.26 1.38 0.50
N LEU A 8 1.42 1.09 1.08
CA LEU A 8 2.02 -0.24 1.04
C LEU A 8 1.81 -0.91 2.40
N ILE A 9 1.44 -2.18 2.40
CA ILE A 9 1.18 -2.95 3.62
C ILE A 9 1.94 -4.27 3.54
N GLY A 10 2.59 -4.66 4.64
CA GLY A 10 3.27 -5.94 4.68
C GLY A 10 3.87 -6.25 6.06
N PRO A 11 4.23 -7.52 6.29
CA PRO A 11 4.79 -7.93 7.59
C PRO A 11 6.21 -7.43 7.83
N THR A 12 6.96 -7.13 6.78
CA THR A 12 8.35 -6.71 6.89
C THR A 12 8.54 -5.20 6.88
N LEU A 13 7.44 -4.42 6.85
CA LEU A 13 7.53 -2.97 6.85
C LEU A 13 7.78 -2.38 8.25
N GLY A 14 7.51 -3.15 9.31
CA GLY A 14 7.66 -2.67 10.67
C GLY A 14 9.05 -2.17 11.03
N PRO A 15 10.13 -2.94 10.76
CA PRO A 15 11.49 -2.56 11.12
C PRO A 15 12.27 -1.91 9.97
N LEU A 16 11.65 -1.10 9.13
CA LEU A 16 12.33 -0.51 7.99
C LEU A 16 13.43 0.46 8.40
N SER A 17 14.62 0.25 7.87
CA SER A 17 15.69 1.23 7.88
C SER A 17 15.58 2.10 6.63
N ALA A 18 16.28 3.24 6.61
CA ALA A 18 16.27 4.14 5.48
C ALA A 18 16.78 3.45 4.21
N ILE A 19 16.12 3.73 3.08
CA ILE A 19 16.55 3.29 1.75
C ILE A 19 17.31 4.44 1.11
N ASP A 20 18.45 4.16 0.51
CA ASP A 20 19.28 5.17 -0.14
C ASP A 20 18.48 5.93 -1.21
N GLY A 21 18.51 7.25 -1.14
CA GLY A 21 17.80 8.12 -2.08
C GLY A 21 16.34 8.39 -1.71
N VAL A 22 15.87 7.86 -0.59
CA VAL A 22 14.48 8.02 -0.14
C VAL A 22 14.47 8.66 1.26
N PRO A 23 13.58 9.63 1.53
CA PRO A 23 13.48 10.21 2.87
C PRO A 23 13.05 9.17 3.90
N PRO A 24 13.21 9.43 5.19
CA PRO A 24 12.79 8.50 6.23
C PRO A 24 11.33 8.07 6.04
N LEU A 25 11.10 6.77 6.14
CA LEU A 25 9.77 6.18 5.95
C LEU A 25 9.02 6.13 7.29
N THR A 26 7.77 6.57 7.27
CA THR A 26 6.89 6.47 8.44
C THR A 26 6.01 5.23 8.28
N VAL A 27 6.26 4.21 9.09
CA VAL A 27 5.48 2.97 9.07
C VAL A 27 4.60 2.90 10.31
N VAL A 28 3.31 2.68 10.11
CA VAL A 28 2.32 2.58 11.17
C VAL A 28 2.04 1.11 11.46
N ALA A 29 2.09 0.72 12.72
CA ALA A 29 1.79 -0.66 13.12
C ALA A 29 0.30 -0.95 12.97
N LEU A 30 -0.01 -2.09 12.37
CA LEU A 30 -1.37 -2.59 12.22
C LEU A 30 -1.51 -3.92 12.97
N PRO A 31 -2.76 -4.38 13.24
CA PRO A 31 -2.98 -5.73 13.74
C PRO A 31 -2.38 -6.78 12.80
N HIS A 32 -2.21 -8.01 13.30
CA HIS A 32 -1.65 -9.15 12.58
C HIS A 32 -0.18 -8.99 12.20
N ASP A 33 0.58 -8.21 13.00
CA ASP A 33 2.02 -7.99 12.79
C ASP A 33 2.34 -7.36 11.42
N LEU A 34 1.41 -6.57 10.89
CA LEU A 34 1.58 -5.86 9.64
C LEU A 34 1.98 -4.40 9.90
N GLY A 35 2.66 -3.81 8.93
CA GLY A 35 2.94 -2.39 8.91
C GLY A 35 2.28 -1.73 7.70
N LEU A 36 1.91 -0.47 7.84
CA LEU A 36 1.34 0.35 6.77
C LEU A 36 2.25 1.53 6.51
N LEU A 37 2.69 1.68 5.28
CA LEU A 37 3.47 2.83 4.82
C LEU A 37 2.55 3.73 4.02
N PRO A 38 2.11 4.87 4.59
CA PRO A 38 1.28 5.82 3.85
C PRO A 38 2.09 6.46 2.72
N LEU A 39 1.52 6.47 1.51
CA LEU A 39 2.16 7.06 0.34
C LEU A 39 1.75 8.53 0.21
N VAL A 40 2.31 9.36 1.09
CA VAL A 40 2.02 10.79 1.15
C VAL A 40 2.72 11.56 0.01
N PRO A 41 2.22 12.75 -0.36
CA PRO A 41 2.79 13.51 -1.49
C PRO A 41 4.29 13.77 -1.42
N GLU A 42 4.84 14.05 -0.24
CA GLU A 42 6.28 14.28 -0.08
C GLU A 42 7.09 13.02 -0.46
N LEU A 43 6.61 11.85 -0.06
CA LEU A 43 7.26 10.59 -0.39
C LEU A 43 7.15 10.30 -1.89
N LEU A 44 5.96 10.47 -2.47
CA LEU A 44 5.74 10.24 -3.89
C LEU A 44 6.64 11.14 -4.75
N LYS A 45 6.80 12.39 -4.33
CA LYS A 45 7.67 13.35 -5.02
C LYS A 45 9.13 12.91 -4.98
N ALA A 46 9.59 12.40 -3.85
CA ALA A 46 10.96 11.92 -3.69
C ALA A 46 11.24 10.65 -4.49
N LEU A 47 10.24 9.81 -4.69
CA LEU A 47 10.38 8.54 -5.42
C LEU A 47 10.45 8.72 -6.94
N GLY A 48 9.96 9.82 -7.49
CA GLY A 48 9.95 10.06 -8.93
C GLY A 48 11.33 9.94 -9.59
N PRO A 49 12.33 10.72 -9.13
CA PRO A 49 13.69 10.65 -9.71
C PRO A 49 14.33 9.28 -9.55
N VAL A 50 14.09 8.60 -8.44
CA VAL A 50 14.65 7.25 -8.18
C VAL A 50 14.09 6.24 -9.17
N ALA A 51 12.78 6.26 -9.40
CA ALA A 51 12.13 5.36 -10.36
C ALA A 51 12.55 5.65 -11.79
N GLU A 52 12.72 6.93 -12.13
CA GLU A 52 13.18 7.34 -13.46
C GLU A 52 14.60 6.83 -13.72
N ALA A 53 15.49 6.95 -12.73
CA ALA A 53 16.85 6.44 -12.84
C ALA A 53 16.91 4.92 -12.95
N ALA A 54 15.94 4.22 -12.34
CA ALA A 54 15.85 2.77 -12.38
C ALA A 54 15.09 2.24 -13.62
N GLU A 55 14.56 3.13 -14.46
CA GLU A 55 13.81 2.79 -15.68
C GLU A 55 12.61 1.86 -15.39
N VAL A 56 11.87 2.14 -14.31
CA VAL A 56 10.73 1.31 -13.91
C VAL A 56 9.55 1.52 -14.87
N GLU A 57 9.00 0.42 -15.39
CA GLU A 57 7.86 0.45 -16.29
C GLU A 57 6.53 0.47 -15.51
N ARG A 58 5.53 1.12 -16.11
CA ARG A 58 4.18 1.15 -15.55
C ARG A 58 3.49 -0.20 -15.74
N LEU A 59 2.61 -0.57 -14.81
CA LEU A 59 1.75 -1.73 -14.96
C LEU A 59 0.46 -1.32 -15.66
N GLU A 60 0.06 -2.05 -16.69
CA GLU A 60 -1.12 -1.74 -17.49
C GLU A 60 -2.41 -1.73 -16.65
N ASP A 61 -2.52 -2.67 -15.71
CA ASP A 61 -3.71 -2.83 -14.88
C ASP A 61 -3.77 -1.85 -13.70
N LEU A 62 -2.73 -1.04 -13.51
CA LEU A 62 -2.66 0.00 -12.49
C LEU A 62 -2.21 1.32 -13.13
N PRO A 63 -3.04 1.92 -14.00
CA PRO A 63 -2.60 3.08 -14.79
C PRO A 63 -2.30 4.33 -13.99
N TYR A 64 -2.85 4.45 -12.78
CA TYR A 64 -2.66 5.63 -11.93
C TYR A 64 -1.53 5.46 -10.92
N VAL A 65 -0.98 4.27 -10.79
CA VAL A 65 0.14 4.02 -9.87
C VAL A 65 1.42 4.60 -10.45
N LYS A 66 2.12 5.40 -9.67
CA LYS A 66 3.36 6.03 -10.10
C LYS A 66 4.51 5.01 -10.12
N PRO A 67 5.43 5.07 -11.09
CA PRO A 67 6.58 4.15 -11.15
C PRO A 67 7.41 4.13 -9.86
N GLY A 68 7.47 5.25 -9.12
CA GLY A 68 8.16 5.30 -7.84
C GLY A 68 7.60 4.34 -6.80
N VAL A 69 6.27 4.17 -6.78
CA VAL A 69 5.61 3.23 -5.89
C VAL A 69 5.95 1.79 -6.27
N LEU A 70 5.98 1.49 -7.58
CA LEU A 70 6.35 0.16 -8.07
C LEU A 70 7.78 -0.17 -7.70
N TRP A 71 8.70 0.78 -7.87
CA TRP A 71 10.09 0.62 -7.48
C TRP A 71 10.22 0.32 -5.98
N LEU A 72 9.51 1.11 -5.15
CA LEU A 72 9.56 0.94 -3.70
C LEU A 72 9.00 -0.42 -3.27
N ALA A 73 7.87 -0.83 -3.85
CA ALA A 73 7.26 -2.13 -3.56
C ALA A 73 8.22 -3.28 -3.88
N GLU A 74 8.88 -3.22 -5.03
CA GLU A 74 9.87 -4.23 -5.41
C GLU A 74 11.02 -4.31 -4.40
N LYS A 75 11.54 -3.16 -3.96
CA LYS A 75 12.62 -3.10 -2.98
C LYS A 75 12.19 -3.65 -1.62
N LEU A 76 11.04 -3.22 -1.13
CA LEU A 76 10.56 -3.64 0.19
C LEU A 76 10.18 -5.13 0.21
N SER A 77 9.77 -5.69 -0.91
CA SER A 77 9.35 -7.08 -0.99
C SER A 77 10.52 -8.06 -0.99
N ALA A 78 11.76 -7.59 -1.01
CA ALA A 78 12.93 -8.45 -0.89
C ALA A 78 12.93 -9.27 0.41
N GLY A 79 12.33 -8.72 1.49
CA GLY A 79 12.25 -9.39 2.79
C GLY A 79 10.93 -10.12 3.05
N GLY A 80 9.94 -10.01 2.16
CA GLY A 80 8.65 -10.65 2.35
C GLY A 80 7.55 -10.00 1.53
N LYS A 81 6.33 -10.46 1.73
CA LYS A 81 5.18 -9.95 0.98
C LYS A 81 4.92 -8.47 1.25
N VAL A 82 4.66 -7.72 0.18
CA VAL A 82 4.23 -6.32 0.24
C VAL A 82 3.04 -6.15 -0.69
N ALA A 83 1.95 -5.59 -0.19
CA ALA A 83 0.79 -5.26 -0.99
C ALA A 83 0.68 -3.76 -1.18
N TYR A 84 0.33 -3.34 -2.39
CA TYR A 84 -0.11 -1.98 -2.69
C TYR A 84 -1.62 -1.95 -2.65
N VAL A 85 -2.17 -0.97 -1.95
CA VAL A 85 -3.61 -0.75 -1.91
C VAL A 85 -3.91 0.71 -2.19
N GLU A 86 -4.96 0.95 -2.98
CA GLU A 86 -5.49 2.29 -3.17
C GLU A 86 -7.01 2.24 -3.15
N ALA A 87 -7.60 3.29 -2.61
CA ALA A 87 -9.05 3.46 -2.61
C ALA A 87 -9.37 4.94 -2.73
N GLU A 88 -10.41 5.25 -3.46
CA GLU A 88 -10.93 6.60 -3.54
C GLU A 88 -12.45 6.53 -3.63
N PHE A 89 -13.12 7.03 -2.58
CA PHE A 89 -14.57 7.00 -2.46
C PHE A 89 -15.09 8.37 -2.08
N PHE A 90 -16.23 8.72 -2.65
CA PHE A 90 -16.96 9.92 -2.30
C PHE A 90 -18.44 9.60 -2.31
N GLY A 91 -19.11 9.84 -1.19
CA GLY A 91 -20.55 9.57 -1.06
C GLY A 91 -20.92 8.08 -1.24
N GLY A 92 -19.99 7.17 -0.92
CA GLY A 92 -20.23 5.74 -1.04
C GLY A 92 -19.97 5.18 -2.44
N VAL A 93 -19.56 6.03 -3.39
CA VAL A 93 -19.22 5.64 -4.76
C VAL A 93 -17.72 5.84 -4.97
N GLY A 94 -17.04 4.83 -5.51
CA GLY A 94 -15.63 4.95 -5.78
C GLY A 94 -15.01 3.67 -6.30
N GLU A 95 -13.69 3.64 -6.29
CA GLU A 95 -12.91 2.54 -6.83
C GLU A 95 -11.81 2.15 -5.85
N GLN A 96 -11.39 0.90 -5.92
CA GLN A 96 -10.21 0.43 -5.23
C GLN A 96 -9.40 -0.51 -6.12
N ALA A 97 -8.09 -0.53 -5.87
CA ALA A 97 -7.19 -1.39 -6.62
C ALA A 97 -6.09 -1.90 -5.67
N SER A 98 -5.48 -3.00 -6.05
CA SER A 98 -4.41 -3.61 -5.28
C SER A 98 -3.47 -4.40 -6.18
N ALA A 99 -2.27 -4.67 -5.67
CA ALA A 99 -1.30 -5.57 -6.26
C ALA A 99 -0.36 -6.03 -5.15
N GLY A 100 0.41 -7.08 -5.38
CA GLY A 100 1.33 -7.57 -4.38
C GLY A 100 2.65 -8.06 -4.96
N TRP A 101 3.70 -7.91 -4.18
CA TRP A 101 5.06 -8.32 -4.54
C TRP A 101 5.62 -9.25 -3.49
N GLU A 102 6.45 -10.17 -3.92
CA GLU A 102 7.22 -11.05 -3.06
C GLU A 102 8.56 -11.32 -3.74
N GLN A 103 9.65 -11.16 -3.00
CA GLN A 103 11.01 -11.35 -3.52
C GLN A 103 11.29 -10.50 -4.78
N GLY A 104 10.83 -9.26 -4.78
CA GLY A 104 11.07 -8.32 -5.87
C GLY A 104 10.20 -8.51 -7.11
N GLN A 105 9.26 -9.44 -7.09
CA GLN A 105 8.41 -9.76 -8.24
C GLN A 105 6.94 -9.68 -7.90
N VAL A 106 6.11 -9.37 -8.91
CA VAL A 106 4.65 -9.39 -8.74
C VAL A 106 4.20 -10.80 -8.42
N ALA A 107 3.60 -10.98 -7.25
CA ALA A 107 3.11 -12.28 -6.77
C ALA A 107 1.58 -12.31 -6.65
N PHE A 108 0.96 -11.16 -6.41
CA PHE A 108 -0.48 -10.98 -6.44
C PHE A 108 -0.79 -10.05 -7.62
N ALA A 109 -1.44 -10.56 -8.65
CA ALA A 109 -1.67 -9.82 -9.89
C ALA A 109 -2.46 -8.53 -9.64
N PRO A 110 -2.15 -7.43 -10.35
CA PRO A 110 -2.91 -6.20 -10.22
C PRO A 110 -4.40 -6.43 -10.41
N LEU A 111 -5.20 -5.84 -9.52
CA LEU A 111 -6.65 -6.04 -9.48
C LEU A 111 -7.36 -4.70 -9.24
N ASN A 112 -8.31 -4.37 -10.11
CA ASN A 112 -9.23 -3.26 -9.91
C ASN A 112 -10.63 -3.85 -9.75
N ALA A 113 -11.13 -3.88 -8.51
CA ALA A 113 -12.40 -4.49 -8.17
C ALA A 113 -12.90 -3.95 -6.84
N GLN A 114 -14.19 -4.10 -6.55
CA GLN A 114 -14.79 -3.58 -5.32
C GLN A 114 -14.24 -4.24 -4.05
N ASP A 115 -13.62 -5.40 -4.16
CA ASP A 115 -13.01 -6.11 -3.05
C ASP A 115 -11.49 -6.22 -3.17
N ALA A 116 -10.86 -5.36 -3.98
CA ALA A 116 -9.42 -5.43 -4.26
C ALA A 116 -8.58 -5.36 -2.99
N ILE A 117 -8.91 -4.46 -2.05
CA ILE A 117 -8.15 -4.32 -0.80
C ILE A 117 -8.30 -5.58 0.05
N ASN A 118 -9.52 -6.07 0.25
CA ASN A 118 -9.75 -7.29 1.04
C ASN A 118 -9.00 -8.49 0.47
N ARG A 119 -8.95 -8.63 -0.84
CA ARG A 119 -8.21 -9.72 -1.48
C ARG A 119 -6.71 -9.61 -1.23
N ALA A 120 -6.15 -8.40 -1.32
CA ALA A 120 -4.73 -8.19 -1.04
C ALA A 120 -4.40 -8.51 0.42
N LEU A 121 -5.25 -8.08 1.36
CA LEU A 121 -5.06 -8.35 2.78
C LEU A 121 -5.15 -9.84 3.08
N ARG A 122 -6.08 -10.54 2.44
CA ARG A 122 -6.19 -11.99 2.56
C ARG A 122 -4.94 -12.68 2.04
N TRP A 123 -4.39 -12.20 0.93
CA TRP A 123 -3.13 -12.71 0.40
C TRP A 123 -1.97 -12.49 1.38
N LEU A 124 -1.98 -11.38 2.13
CA LEU A 124 -1.00 -11.12 3.19
C LEU A 124 -1.18 -12.01 4.42
N GLY A 125 -2.26 -12.77 4.51
CA GLY A 125 -2.51 -13.68 5.62
C GLY A 125 -3.50 -13.16 6.66
N VAL A 126 -4.21 -12.07 6.39
CA VAL A 126 -5.22 -11.55 7.32
C VAL A 126 -6.40 -12.50 7.35
N THR A 127 -6.77 -12.95 8.55
CA THR A 127 -7.95 -13.79 8.78
C THR A 127 -9.02 -12.95 9.46
N VAL A 128 -10.28 -13.26 9.17
CA VAL A 128 -11.42 -12.52 9.71
C VAL A 128 -12.26 -13.40 10.63
N GLU A 129 -12.91 -12.76 11.58
CA GLU A 129 -13.85 -13.42 12.51
C GLU A 129 -15.13 -12.58 12.56
N GLY A 130 -16.28 -13.28 12.65
CA GLY A 130 -17.57 -12.62 12.74
C GLY A 130 -17.98 -11.94 11.45
N GLU A 131 -18.54 -10.74 11.56
CA GLU A 131 -19.08 -9.99 10.44
C GLU A 131 -18.10 -8.98 9.81
N ASP A 132 -16.93 -8.80 10.43
CA ASP A 132 -15.92 -7.88 9.91
C ASP A 132 -15.22 -8.49 8.69
N ASP A 133 -14.87 -7.65 7.72
CA ASP A 133 -14.00 -8.05 6.62
C ASP A 133 -12.53 -7.75 6.96
N GLU A 134 -11.62 -8.04 6.03
CA GLU A 134 -10.19 -7.82 6.25
C GLU A 134 -9.87 -6.33 6.45
N PHE A 135 -10.54 -5.45 5.72
CA PHE A 135 -10.41 -4.00 5.86
C PHE A 135 -10.75 -3.54 7.29
N ASP A 136 -11.89 -3.98 7.81
CA ASP A 136 -12.33 -3.65 9.17
C ASP A 136 -11.40 -4.27 10.21
N THR A 137 -10.96 -5.50 9.99
CA THR A 137 -10.07 -6.22 10.90
C THR A 137 -8.75 -5.47 11.12
N LEU A 138 -8.19 -4.88 10.07
CA LEU A 138 -6.98 -4.09 10.18
C LEU A 138 -7.22 -2.65 10.62
N GLY A 139 -8.46 -2.21 10.70
CA GLY A 139 -8.80 -0.84 11.10
C GLY A 139 -8.45 0.19 10.04
N LEU A 140 -8.51 -0.16 8.75
CA LEU A 140 -8.17 0.77 7.68
C LEU A 140 -9.15 1.94 7.56
N GLY A 141 -10.35 1.83 8.13
CA GLY A 141 -11.30 2.92 8.20
C GLY A 141 -11.01 3.95 9.29
N ARG A 142 -9.98 3.74 10.12
CA ARG A 142 -9.64 4.63 11.24
C ARG A 142 -9.29 6.04 10.77
N HIS A 143 -8.64 6.17 9.64
CA HIS A 143 -8.32 7.47 9.03
C HIS A 143 -8.89 7.52 7.62
N ARG A 144 -9.51 8.65 7.27
CA ARG A 144 -10.17 8.82 5.97
C ARG A 144 -9.23 9.23 4.85
N PHE A 145 -8.06 9.79 5.20
CA PHE A 145 -7.10 10.29 4.23
C PHE A 145 -5.71 9.76 4.53
N THR A 146 -4.94 9.52 3.49
CA THR A 146 -3.59 8.96 3.58
C THR A 146 -2.70 9.76 4.55
N GLU A 147 -2.75 11.08 4.49
CA GLU A 147 -1.89 11.94 5.30
C GLU A 147 -2.16 11.81 6.80
N ARG A 148 -3.37 11.44 7.17
CA ARG A 148 -3.74 11.31 8.60
C ARG A 148 -3.06 10.12 9.28
N TRP A 149 -2.67 9.12 8.51
CA TRP A 149 -1.90 7.99 9.06
C TRP A 149 -0.55 8.44 9.61
N VAL A 150 0.09 9.41 8.95
CA VAL A 150 1.38 9.97 9.39
C VAL A 150 1.20 10.86 10.62
N ARG A 151 0.11 11.61 10.68
CA ARG A 151 -0.15 12.55 11.79
C ARG A 151 -0.71 11.88 13.03
N GLY A 152 -1.22 10.66 12.93
CA GLY A 152 -1.84 9.97 14.04
C GLY A 152 -3.23 10.50 14.43
N GLU A 153 -3.89 11.19 13.53
CA GLU A 153 -5.19 11.81 13.77
C GLU A 153 -6.36 10.92 13.35
#